data_c7e7499d815ef9fb0a8200832045b3e0
#
_entry.id   c7e7499d815ef9fb0a8200832045b3e0
#
_cell.length_a   1.000
_cell.length_b   1.000
_cell.length_c   1.000
_cell.angle_alpha   90.00
_cell.angle_beta   90.00
_cell.angle_gamma   90.00
#
_symmetry.space_group_name_H-M   'P 1'
#
loop_
_entity.id
_entity.type
_entity.pdbx_description
1 polymer ?
#
loop_
_entity_poly.entity_id
_entity_poly.type
_entity_poly.pdbx_seq_one_letter_code
_entity_poly.pdbx_strand_id
1 'polypeptide(L)'
;MTAAALTLPQRRGACPGLSAPMMTGDGLLVRLLPIGTIALDAFTALCAAARQHGNGIIEVTSRGSIQIRGLSAASAPRFAAAVAGLGIAAGDGIPVLTNPLAGLDAEQIIDTGALAADLRHALAHNSLAQRLSAKVSVAIDGGGAFSLDGIAADVRLRAEAIDGVAALCVSVGGDGQNAIPLGCVAGRDGVEATIRLFEILAQRGRFARLRDVVAAEGIAAPRSAVADLIIHDGPARSQPRFRDAIGIYPLRDGMFAYGVGLAFGHADATSLQRLTEAAEAAGASGMRAAPGRALIIVALTQQTASSFAVAAAELGFIVRADDPRRHVIACAGAPICASADIAARAIAPLIAAAVAPHLDGSFKIHISGCAKGCAHPAPAALTVVGTSSGCALVADGSTRDAPFKIITTNELPAAVAEIVRGFKSESGHV
;
A
#
# COMPACT_ATOMS: atom_id res chain seq x y z
N MET A 1 -29.09 -17.35 11.43
CA MET A 1 -27.81 -16.79 10.91
C MET A 1 -26.68 -17.57 11.56
N THR A 2 -26.11 -18.55 10.85
CA THR A 2 -25.04 -19.42 11.32
C THR A 2 -23.74 -18.62 11.37
N ALA A 3 -23.13 -18.53 12.57
CA ALA A 3 -21.79 -17.97 12.75
C ALA A 3 -20.80 -18.73 11.86
N ALA A 4 -20.15 -18.03 10.96
CA ALA A 4 -19.10 -18.61 10.12
C ALA A 4 -17.98 -19.16 11.03
N ALA A 5 -17.71 -20.45 10.93
CA ALA A 5 -16.65 -21.09 11.67
C ALA A 5 -15.30 -20.48 11.25
N LEU A 6 -14.55 -19.92 12.23
CA LEU A 6 -13.20 -19.44 12.02
C LEU A 6 -12.30 -20.58 11.56
N THR A 7 -11.82 -20.50 10.33
CA THR A 7 -10.76 -21.36 9.84
C THR A 7 -9.45 -21.09 10.61
N LEU A 8 -8.76 -22.15 11.00
CA LEU A 8 -7.46 -22.10 11.70
C LEU A 8 -6.46 -21.15 11.02
N PRO A 9 -5.49 -20.56 11.77
CA PRO A 9 -4.56 -19.54 11.26
C PRO A 9 -3.86 -19.98 9.98
N GLN A 10 -4.01 -19.17 8.94
CA GLN A 10 -3.50 -19.48 7.61
C GLN A 10 -1.97 -19.50 7.60
N ARG A 11 -1.40 -20.48 6.86
CA ARG A 11 0.03 -20.59 6.58
C ARG A 11 0.56 -19.31 5.92
N ARG A 12 1.85 -18.99 6.14
CA ARG A 12 2.55 -17.89 5.45
C ARG A 12 2.29 -17.95 3.95
N GLY A 13 1.75 -16.87 3.37
CA GLY A 13 1.44 -16.77 1.94
C GLY A 13 0.00 -16.38 1.60
N ALA A 14 -0.93 -16.49 2.54
CA ALA A 14 -2.29 -15.98 2.37
C ALA A 14 -2.36 -14.47 2.70
N CYS A 15 -3.23 -13.73 2.00
CA CYS A 15 -3.57 -12.35 2.42
C CYS A 15 -4.49 -12.43 3.62
N PRO A 16 -4.16 -11.76 4.76
CA PRO A 16 -5.07 -11.70 5.89
C PRO A 16 -6.33 -10.92 5.53
N GLY A 17 -7.50 -11.42 5.92
CA GLY A 17 -8.80 -10.76 5.75
C GLY A 17 -9.61 -10.81 7.04
N LEU A 18 -10.82 -10.25 7.04
CA LEU A 18 -11.71 -10.30 8.21
C LEU A 18 -12.09 -11.74 8.59
N SER A 19 -12.35 -12.59 7.59
CA SER A 19 -12.69 -14.01 7.76
C SER A 19 -11.48 -14.92 7.99
N ALA A 20 -10.27 -14.45 7.67
CA ALA A 20 -9.05 -15.23 7.71
C ALA A 20 -7.89 -14.40 8.28
N PRO A 21 -7.90 -14.08 9.59
CA PRO A 21 -6.85 -13.32 10.23
C PRO A 21 -5.53 -14.11 10.24
N MET A 22 -4.41 -13.40 10.14
CA MET A 22 -3.06 -13.98 10.11
C MET A 22 -2.36 -13.81 11.46
N MET A 23 -1.71 -14.87 11.97
CA MET A 23 -0.90 -14.78 13.18
C MET A 23 0.38 -13.97 12.93
N THR A 24 0.63 -13.02 13.81
CA THR A 24 1.83 -12.18 13.86
C THR A 24 2.46 -12.19 15.24
N GLY A 25 3.57 -11.49 15.45
CA GLY A 25 4.24 -11.46 16.74
C GLY A 25 3.50 -10.66 17.82
N ASP A 26 2.52 -9.86 17.43
CA ASP A 26 1.67 -9.03 18.31
C ASP A 26 0.19 -9.49 18.33
N GLY A 27 -0.08 -10.73 17.95
CA GLY A 27 -1.42 -11.29 17.89
C GLY A 27 -1.90 -11.52 16.45
N LEU A 28 -3.21 -11.65 16.27
CA LEU A 28 -3.80 -11.79 14.95
C LEU A 28 -3.89 -10.42 14.25
N LEU A 29 -3.63 -10.42 12.95
CA LEU A 29 -3.74 -9.28 12.04
C LEU A 29 -4.86 -9.53 11.04
N VAL A 30 -5.71 -8.53 10.84
CA VAL A 30 -6.64 -8.46 9.72
C VAL A 30 -6.27 -7.31 8.79
N ARG A 31 -6.62 -7.47 7.52
CA ARG A 31 -6.42 -6.46 6.48
C ARG A 31 -7.74 -6.16 5.81
N LEU A 32 -8.03 -4.88 5.64
CA LEU A 32 -9.10 -4.36 4.83
C LEU A 32 -8.50 -3.72 3.59
N LEU A 33 -9.07 -3.98 2.43
CA LEU A 33 -8.79 -3.24 1.20
C LEU A 33 -10.04 -2.40 0.88
N PRO A 34 -10.15 -1.17 1.42
CA PRO A 34 -11.35 -0.36 1.24
C PRO A 34 -11.57 -0.03 -0.24
N ILE A 35 -12.84 -0.02 -0.63
CA ILE A 35 -13.30 0.37 -1.98
C ILE A 35 -13.99 1.73 -1.85
N GLY A 36 -13.45 2.73 -2.55
CA GLY A 36 -14.04 4.08 -2.54
C GLY A 36 -13.86 4.83 -1.22
N THR A 37 -14.80 5.70 -0.91
CA THR A 37 -14.76 6.59 0.24
C THR A 37 -15.35 5.92 1.48
N ILE A 38 -14.63 5.98 2.59
CA ILE A 38 -15.11 5.59 3.91
C ILE A 38 -15.72 6.85 4.54
N ALA A 39 -16.95 6.77 5.02
CA ALA A 39 -17.59 7.84 5.77
C ALA A 39 -16.83 8.11 7.08
N LEU A 40 -16.80 9.36 7.55
CA LEU A 40 -15.99 9.74 8.71
C LEU A 40 -16.45 9.05 9.99
N ASP A 41 -17.76 8.91 10.20
CA ASP A 41 -18.36 8.18 11.32
C ASP A 41 -17.99 6.69 11.28
N ALA A 42 -18.02 6.05 10.11
CA ALA A 42 -17.60 4.66 9.92
C ALA A 42 -16.11 4.47 10.23
N PHE A 43 -15.26 5.42 9.86
CA PHE A 43 -13.83 5.35 10.19
C PHE A 43 -13.57 5.58 11.68
N THR A 44 -14.31 6.49 12.32
CA THR A 44 -14.30 6.69 13.78
C THR A 44 -14.71 5.40 14.51
N ALA A 45 -15.77 4.74 14.05
CA ALA A 45 -16.20 3.45 14.60
C ALA A 45 -15.19 2.32 14.36
N LEU A 46 -14.49 2.31 13.21
CA LEU A 46 -13.36 1.41 12.95
C LEU A 46 -12.22 1.63 13.96
N CYS A 47 -11.87 2.89 14.26
CA CYS A 47 -10.88 3.24 15.29
C CYS A 47 -11.30 2.73 16.67
N ALA A 48 -12.56 2.90 17.04
CA ALA A 48 -13.11 2.39 18.30
C ALA A 48 -13.02 0.85 18.37
N ALA A 49 -13.41 0.16 17.30
CA ALA A 49 -13.31 -1.31 17.20
C ALA A 49 -11.87 -1.80 17.30
N ALA A 50 -10.90 -1.09 16.69
CA ALA A 50 -9.48 -1.42 16.79
C ALA A 50 -8.94 -1.30 18.23
N ARG A 51 -9.41 -0.32 19.02
CA ARG A 51 -9.06 -0.19 20.44
C ARG A 51 -9.72 -1.28 21.29
N GLN A 52 -10.99 -1.57 21.02
CA GLN A 52 -11.77 -2.51 21.81
C GLN A 52 -11.33 -3.97 21.64
N HIS A 53 -10.92 -4.34 20.43
CA HIS A 53 -10.69 -5.74 20.05
C HIS A 53 -9.23 -6.07 19.73
N GLY A 54 -8.42 -5.07 19.36
CA GLY A 54 -7.02 -5.19 19.04
C GLY A 54 -6.10 -4.44 20.02
N ASN A 55 -4.90 -4.10 19.56
CA ASN A 55 -3.94 -3.30 20.34
C ASN A 55 -4.06 -1.78 20.12
N GLY A 56 -5.11 -1.33 19.42
CA GLY A 56 -5.35 0.07 19.11
C GLY A 56 -4.43 0.67 18.03
N ILE A 57 -3.58 -0.13 17.40
CA ILE A 57 -2.71 0.32 16.30
C ILE A 57 -3.37 0.01 14.96
N ILE A 58 -3.44 1.03 14.12
CA ILE A 58 -3.90 0.93 12.73
C ILE A 58 -2.74 1.27 11.81
N GLU A 59 -2.49 0.42 10.83
CA GLU A 59 -1.47 0.63 9.80
C GLU A 59 -2.13 0.88 8.45
N VAL A 60 -1.58 1.83 7.68
CA VAL A 60 -1.87 1.94 6.26
C VAL A 60 -0.64 1.43 5.50
N THR A 61 -0.85 0.44 4.65
CA THR A 61 0.26 -0.21 3.94
C THR A 61 0.74 0.63 2.75
N SER A 62 1.91 0.27 2.20
CA SER A 62 2.41 0.90 0.96
C SER A 62 1.45 0.77 -0.24
N ARG A 63 0.48 -0.16 -0.17
CA ARG A 63 -0.53 -0.39 -1.22
C ARG A 63 -1.91 0.20 -0.88
N GLY A 64 -2.04 0.95 0.22
CA GLY A 64 -3.32 1.56 0.62
C GLY A 64 -4.31 0.59 1.30
N SER A 65 -3.86 -0.55 1.83
CA SER A 65 -4.71 -1.39 2.69
C SER A 65 -4.63 -0.90 4.13
N ILE A 66 -5.72 -1.03 4.88
CA ILE A 66 -5.76 -0.79 6.31
C ILE A 66 -5.52 -2.10 7.05
N GLN A 67 -4.63 -2.11 8.04
CA GLN A 67 -4.35 -3.27 8.88
C GLN A 67 -4.64 -2.96 10.34
N ILE A 68 -5.36 -3.87 10.99
CA ILE A 68 -5.62 -3.86 12.42
C ILE A 68 -4.86 -5.02 13.05
N ARG A 69 -4.19 -4.74 14.16
CA ARG A 69 -3.24 -5.65 14.80
C ARG A 69 -3.63 -5.96 16.25
N GLY A 70 -2.96 -6.96 16.83
CA GLY A 70 -3.11 -7.29 18.23
C GLY A 70 -4.46 -7.96 18.58
N LEU A 71 -5.16 -8.51 17.58
CA LEU A 71 -6.37 -9.27 17.83
C LEU A 71 -6.02 -10.65 18.44
N SER A 72 -6.90 -11.16 19.29
CA SER A 72 -6.84 -12.53 19.78
C SER A 72 -7.80 -13.44 18.99
N ALA A 73 -7.68 -14.76 19.16
CA ALA A 73 -8.65 -15.70 18.60
C ALA A 73 -10.08 -15.42 19.06
N ALA A 74 -10.25 -14.91 20.28
CA ALA A 74 -11.57 -14.55 20.83
C ALA A 74 -12.07 -13.19 20.33
N SER A 75 -11.19 -12.20 20.11
CA SER A 75 -11.59 -10.85 19.71
C SER A 75 -11.71 -10.67 18.20
N ALA A 76 -11.01 -11.45 17.37
CA ALA A 76 -11.06 -11.32 15.91
C ALA A 76 -12.47 -11.51 15.32
N PRO A 77 -13.29 -12.49 15.75
CA PRO A 77 -14.67 -12.59 15.28
C PRO A 77 -15.55 -11.40 15.69
N ARG A 78 -15.35 -10.86 16.90
CA ARG A 78 -16.08 -9.68 17.37
C ARG A 78 -15.70 -8.43 16.58
N PHE A 79 -14.41 -8.28 16.28
CA PHE A 79 -13.93 -7.22 15.41
C PHE A 79 -14.54 -7.34 14.00
N ALA A 80 -14.54 -8.54 13.41
CA ALA A 80 -15.13 -8.78 12.10
C ALA A 80 -16.63 -8.43 12.07
N ALA A 81 -17.38 -8.82 13.12
CA ALA A 81 -18.78 -8.48 13.26
C ALA A 81 -19.01 -6.96 13.41
N ALA A 82 -18.19 -6.28 14.21
CA ALA A 82 -18.25 -4.82 14.35
C ALA A 82 -18.01 -4.11 13.02
N VAL A 83 -16.98 -4.51 12.28
CA VAL A 83 -16.64 -3.89 10.96
C VAL A 83 -17.73 -4.17 9.91
N ALA A 84 -18.35 -5.35 9.90
CA ALA A 84 -19.41 -5.69 8.96
C ALA A 84 -20.62 -4.75 9.05
N GLY A 85 -20.87 -4.16 10.23
CA GLY A 85 -21.94 -3.19 10.46
C GLY A 85 -21.63 -1.74 10.06
N LEU A 86 -20.37 -1.43 9.69
CA LEU A 86 -19.93 -0.05 9.43
C LEU A 86 -20.19 0.44 8.00
N GLY A 87 -20.67 -0.40 7.10
CA GLY A 87 -20.88 -0.02 5.71
C GLY A 87 -19.58 0.24 4.92
N ILE A 88 -18.43 -0.16 5.46
CA ILE A 88 -17.15 -0.02 4.76
C ILE A 88 -17.08 -1.10 3.67
N ALA A 89 -17.19 -0.67 2.40
CA ALA A 89 -16.98 -1.57 1.28
C ALA A 89 -15.50 -2.01 1.25
N ALA A 90 -15.25 -3.30 1.26
CA ALA A 90 -13.89 -3.84 1.19
C ALA A 90 -13.82 -4.98 0.18
N GLY A 91 -12.71 -5.06 -0.56
CA GLY A 91 -12.45 -6.12 -1.52
C GLY A 91 -11.99 -7.40 -0.83
N ASP A 92 -12.58 -8.51 -1.20
CA ASP A 92 -12.14 -9.86 -0.86
C ASP A 92 -11.47 -10.55 -2.06
N GLY A 93 -10.65 -11.56 -1.80
CA GLY A 93 -10.00 -12.36 -2.84
C GLY A 93 -8.77 -11.68 -3.45
N ILE A 94 -8.69 -11.70 -4.80
CA ILE A 94 -7.55 -11.13 -5.54
C ILE A 94 -7.60 -9.60 -5.45
N PRO A 95 -6.54 -8.93 -4.95
CA PRO A 95 -6.51 -7.48 -4.84
C PRO A 95 -6.60 -6.79 -6.22
N VAL A 96 -7.65 -6.00 -6.41
CA VAL A 96 -7.83 -5.07 -7.53
C VAL A 96 -7.66 -3.65 -7.00
N LEU A 97 -6.49 -3.08 -7.26
CA LEU A 97 -6.10 -1.76 -6.80
C LEU A 97 -6.49 -0.72 -7.86
N THR A 98 -7.09 0.39 -7.41
CA THR A 98 -7.42 1.54 -8.27
C THR A 98 -6.77 2.79 -7.73
N ASN A 99 -6.72 3.86 -8.53
CA ASN A 99 -6.33 5.18 -8.02
C ASN A 99 -7.19 5.55 -6.81
N PRO A 100 -6.59 6.07 -5.74
CA PRO A 100 -7.37 6.43 -4.54
C PRO A 100 -8.40 7.54 -4.81
N LEU A 101 -8.22 8.37 -5.84
CA LEU A 101 -9.18 9.38 -6.28
C LEU A 101 -10.06 8.92 -7.45
N ALA A 102 -10.12 7.61 -7.76
CA ALA A 102 -10.99 7.08 -8.81
C ALA A 102 -12.44 7.61 -8.69
N GLY A 103 -12.98 8.10 -9.79
CA GLY A 103 -14.30 8.74 -9.86
C GLY A 103 -14.37 10.18 -9.36
N LEU A 104 -13.34 10.69 -8.67
CA LEU A 104 -13.28 12.05 -8.13
C LEU A 104 -12.24 12.95 -8.83
N ASP A 105 -11.17 12.35 -9.38
CA ASP A 105 -10.07 13.06 -10.01
C ASP A 105 -10.51 13.82 -11.26
N ALA A 106 -10.21 15.13 -11.31
CA ALA A 106 -10.57 15.98 -12.44
C ALA A 106 -9.79 15.65 -13.72
N GLU A 107 -8.56 15.12 -13.58
CA GLU A 107 -7.66 14.79 -14.69
C GLU A 107 -7.80 13.33 -15.18
N GLN A 108 -8.68 12.53 -14.56
CA GLN A 108 -8.84 11.11 -14.87
C GLN A 108 -9.32 10.88 -16.31
N ILE A 109 -8.63 9.99 -17.06
CA ILE A 109 -8.95 9.63 -18.44
C ILE A 109 -10.10 8.62 -18.49
N ILE A 110 -10.03 7.56 -17.66
CA ILE A 110 -11.04 6.52 -17.53
C ILE A 110 -11.45 6.38 -16.06
N ASP A 111 -12.77 6.36 -15.81
CA ASP A 111 -13.26 6.00 -14.47
C ASP A 111 -13.03 4.48 -14.22
N THR A 112 -12.09 4.20 -13.33
CA THR A 112 -11.71 2.83 -13.01
C THR A 112 -12.65 2.16 -12.01
N GLY A 113 -13.62 2.87 -11.46
CA GLY A 113 -14.56 2.34 -10.48
C GLY A 113 -15.42 1.20 -11.04
N ALA A 114 -16.09 1.46 -12.17
CA ALA A 114 -16.91 0.47 -12.87
C ALA A 114 -16.07 -0.72 -13.35
N LEU A 115 -14.95 -0.46 -14.03
CA LEU A 115 -14.04 -1.50 -14.52
C LEU A 115 -13.52 -2.39 -13.38
N ALA A 116 -13.17 -1.82 -12.24
CA ALA A 116 -12.72 -2.58 -11.08
C ALA A 116 -13.85 -3.39 -10.44
N ALA A 117 -15.09 -2.87 -10.44
CA ALA A 117 -16.27 -3.60 -9.97
C ALA A 117 -16.53 -4.81 -10.85
N ASP A 118 -16.54 -4.63 -12.18
CA ASP A 118 -16.73 -5.70 -13.16
C ASP A 118 -15.65 -6.78 -13.04
N LEU A 119 -14.38 -6.37 -12.87
CA LEU A 119 -13.30 -7.31 -12.69
C LEU A 119 -13.43 -8.10 -11.37
N ARG A 120 -13.77 -7.44 -10.24
CA ARG A 120 -14.02 -8.13 -8.98
C ARG A 120 -15.18 -9.12 -9.11
N HIS A 121 -16.25 -8.72 -9.78
CA HIS A 121 -17.38 -9.59 -10.06
C HIS A 121 -16.95 -10.82 -10.88
N ALA A 122 -16.24 -10.62 -11.99
CA ALA A 122 -15.74 -11.71 -12.82
C ALA A 122 -14.83 -12.66 -12.03
N LEU A 123 -13.91 -12.14 -11.21
CA LEU A 123 -13.00 -12.93 -10.37
C LEU A 123 -13.73 -13.70 -9.24
N ALA A 124 -14.83 -13.17 -8.72
CA ALA A 124 -15.62 -13.84 -7.68
C ALA A 124 -16.46 -15.00 -8.25
N HIS A 125 -16.90 -14.92 -9.52
CA HIS A 125 -17.78 -15.89 -10.16
C HIS A 125 -17.06 -16.97 -10.96
N ASN A 126 -15.74 -16.87 -11.11
CA ASN A 126 -14.93 -17.91 -11.74
C ASN A 126 -14.06 -18.64 -10.70
N SER A 127 -13.58 -19.83 -11.04
CA SER A 127 -12.71 -20.65 -10.17
C SER A 127 -11.26 -20.14 -10.07
N LEU A 128 -10.91 -19.03 -10.73
CA LEU A 128 -9.54 -18.54 -10.81
C LEU A 128 -8.96 -18.17 -9.45
N ALA A 129 -9.74 -17.50 -8.59
CA ALA A 129 -9.26 -17.10 -7.25
C ALA A 129 -8.75 -18.28 -6.40
N GLN A 130 -9.31 -19.47 -6.58
CA GLN A 130 -8.89 -20.69 -5.87
C GLN A 130 -7.62 -21.32 -6.47
N ARG A 131 -7.36 -21.08 -7.75
CA ARG A 131 -6.23 -21.64 -8.53
C ARG A 131 -5.00 -20.72 -8.53
N LEU A 132 -5.14 -19.48 -8.10
CA LEU A 132 -4.10 -18.47 -8.12
C LEU A 132 -3.44 -18.27 -6.75
N SER A 133 -2.24 -17.69 -6.77
CA SER A 133 -1.57 -17.26 -5.54
C SER A 133 -2.34 -16.14 -4.87
N ALA A 134 -2.48 -16.19 -3.56
CA ALA A 134 -3.03 -15.08 -2.77
C ALA A 134 -2.24 -13.75 -2.90
N LYS A 135 -1.08 -13.77 -3.55
CA LYS A 135 -0.23 -12.59 -3.83
C LYS A 135 -0.46 -11.99 -5.22
N VAL A 136 -1.21 -12.68 -6.09
CA VAL A 136 -1.59 -12.16 -7.41
C VAL A 136 -2.42 -10.89 -7.23
N SER A 137 -2.17 -9.88 -8.04
CA SER A 137 -2.86 -8.60 -7.94
C SER A 137 -2.99 -7.90 -9.29
N VAL A 138 -3.99 -7.02 -9.39
CA VAL A 138 -4.20 -6.12 -10.51
C VAL A 138 -4.05 -4.68 -10.04
N ALA A 139 -3.42 -3.82 -10.85
CA ALA A 139 -3.41 -2.38 -10.69
C ALA A 139 -4.12 -1.75 -11.88
N ILE A 140 -5.19 -1.00 -11.63
CA ILE A 140 -5.96 -0.29 -12.66
C ILE A 140 -5.75 1.21 -12.43
N ASP A 141 -4.96 1.82 -13.29
CA ASP A 141 -4.65 3.25 -13.26
C ASP A 141 -5.50 3.98 -14.31
N GLY A 142 -6.40 4.84 -13.87
CA GLY A 142 -7.32 5.60 -14.72
C GLY A 142 -6.68 6.81 -15.42
N GLY A 143 -5.38 7.02 -15.25
CA GLY A 143 -4.73 8.30 -15.58
C GLY A 143 -5.11 9.37 -14.55
N GLY A 144 -4.66 10.59 -14.70
CA GLY A 144 -5.00 11.68 -13.80
C GLY A 144 -3.90 12.05 -12.82
N ALA A 145 -4.28 12.77 -11.76
CA ALA A 145 -3.33 13.39 -10.84
C ALA A 145 -2.58 12.39 -9.97
N PHE A 146 -3.18 11.24 -9.65
CA PHE A 146 -2.56 10.22 -8.82
C PHE A 146 -2.26 8.97 -9.64
N SER A 147 -0.98 8.59 -9.76
CA SER A 147 -0.54 7.40 -10.49
C SER A 147 -0.31 6.20 -9.58
N LEU A 148 -0.56 4.99 -10.10
CA LEU A 148 -0.19 3.73 -9.48
C LEU A 148 1.17 3.19 -9.95
N ASP A 149 2.00 4.01 -10.59
CA ASP A 149 3.29 3.56 -11.15
C ASP A 149 4.25 2.99 -10.10
N GLY A 150 4.18 3.43 -8.84
CA GLY A 150 4.96 2.82 -7.74
C GLY A 150 4.44 1.47 -7.23
N ILE A 151 3.37 0.91 -7.80
CA ILE A 151 2.74 -0.32 -7.33
C ILE A 151 3.03 -1.47 -8.29
N ALA A 152 3.81 -2.44 -7.85
CA ALA A 152 4.02 -3.67 -8.60
C ALA A 152 2.75 -4.56 -8.56
N ALA A 153 2.35 -5.09 -9.72
CA ALA A 153 1.22 -6.00 -9.88
C ALA A 153 1.54 -7.10 -10.91
N ASP A 154 0.73 -8.16 -10.93
CA ASP A 154 0.84 -9.18 -11.99
C ASP A 154 0.29 -8.66 -13.31
N VAL A 155 -0.86 -7.99 -13.27
CA VAL A 155 -1.44 -7.29 -14.41
C VAL A 155 -1.61 -5.81 -14.06
N ARG A 156 -1.23 -4.94 -14.97
CA ARG A 156 -1.42 -3.51 -14.89
C ARG A 156 -2.24 -3.04 -16.08
N LEU A 157 -3.29 -2.31 -15.81
CA LEU A 157 -4.10 -1.61 -16.81
C LEU A 157 -3.89 -0.12 -16.56
N ARG A 158 -3.38 0.61 -17.54
CA ARG A 158 -3.17 2.05 -17.45
C ARG A 158 -3.95 2.77 -18.55
N ALA A 159 -4.78 3.71 -18.14
CA ALA A 159 -5.51 4.54 -19.08
C ALA A 159 -4.56 5.54 -19.76
N GLU A 160 -4.65 5.60 -21.08
CA GLU A 160 -3.95 6.56 -21.92
C GLU A 160 -4.89 7.09 -23.01
N ALA A 161 -4.71 8.33 -23.42
CA ALA A 161 -5.36 8.88 -24.59
C ALA A 161 -4.45 8.64 -25.82
N ILE A 162 -4.88 7.75 -26.72
CA ILE A 162 -4.20 7.42 -27.97
C ILE A 162 -5.00 7.99 -29.11
N ASP A 163 -4.45 8.93 -29.86
CA ASP A 163 -5.13 9.63 -30.95
C ASP A 163 -6.49 10.22 -30.55
N GLY A 164 -6.58 10.71 -29.30
CA GLY A 164 -7.80 11.28 -28.72
C GLY A 164 -8.82 10.26 -28.21
N VAL A 165 -8.54 8.96 -28.31
CA VAL A 165 -9.40 7.89 -27.81
C VAL A 165 -8.81 7.29 -26.52
N ALA A 166 -9.66 7.14 -25.50
CA ALA A 166 -9.24 6.51 -24.25
C ALA A 166 -9.05 4.99 -24.43
N ALA A 167 -7.87 4.49 -24.08
CA ALA A 167 -7.50 3.08 -24.13
C ALA A 167 -6.86 2.62 -22.82
N LEU A 168 -6.82 1.32 -22.57
CA LEU A 168 -6.13 0.68 -21.45
C LEU A 168 -4.87 -0.01 -21.96
N CYS A 169 -3.70 0.52 -21.62
CA CYS A 169 -2.43 -0.12 -21.90
C CYS A 169 -2.17 -1.22 -20.87
N VAL A 170 -2.02 -2.44 -21.37
CA VAL A 170 -1.85 -3.67 -20.60
C VAL A 170 -0.35 -3.94 -20.45
N SER A 171 0.09 -4.19 -19.22
CA SER A 171 1.45 -4.65 -18.94
C SER A 171 1.47 -5.69 -17.83
N VAL A 172 2.52 -6.47 -17.73
CA VAL A 172 2.62 -7.62 -16.83
C VAL A 172 3.89 -7.64 -16.01
N GLY A 173 3.78 -8.12 -14.78
CA GLY A 173 4.91 -8.60 -13.98
C GLY A 173 5.79 -7.54 -13.33
N GLY A 174 5.28 -6.33 -13.05
CA GLY A 174 6.11 -5.28 -12.44
C GLY A 174 5.32 -4.06 -12.00
N ASP A 175 6.03 -2.98 -11.79
CA ASP A 175 5.51 -1.63 -11.56
C ASP A 175 5.57 -0.78 -12.85
N GLY A 176 5.30 0.53 -12.75
CA GLY A 176 5.31 1.42 -13.91
C GLY A 176 6.68 1.57 -14.61
N GLN A 177 7.77 1.19 -13.95
CA GLN A 177 9.13 1.29 -14.52
C GLN A 177 9.58 0.00 -15.19
N ASN A 178 9.18 -1.16 -14.67
CA ASN A 178 9.74 -2.45 -15.05
C ASN A 178 8.71 -3.48 -15.53
N ALA A 179 7.40 -3.18 -15.50
CA ALA A 179 6.38 -4.04 -16.10
C ALA A 179 6.55 -4.12 -17.61
N ILE A 180 6.32 -5.29 -18.18
CA ILE A 180 6.53 -5.55 -19.61
C ILE A 180 5.21 -5.27 -20.36
N PRO A 181 5.21 -4.35 -21.35
CA PRO A 181 4.01 -3.98 -22.09
C PRO A 181 3.59 -5.09 -23.06
N LEU A 182 2.28 -5.28 -23.20
CA LEU A 182 1.66 -6.20 -24.18
C LEU A 182 1.02 -5.44 -25.35
N GLY A 183 0.56 -4.23 -25.16
CA GLY A 183 -0.19 -3.38 -26.06
C GLY A 183 -1.37 -2.73 -25.33
N CYS A 184 -2.19 -1.97 -26.07
CA CYS A 184 -3.35 -1.30 -25.50
C CYS A 184 -4.65 -1.89 -26.07
N VAL A 185 -5.65 -2.04 -25.19
CA VAL A 185 -7.00 -2.58 -25.49
C VAL A 185 -8.06 -1.50 -25.31
N ALA A 186 -9.23 -1.68 -25.88
CA ALA A 186 -10.36 -0.81 -25.58
C ALA A 186 -10.76 -0.93 -24.10
N GLY A 187 -11.28 0.14 -23.50
CA GLY A 187 -11.62 0.17 -22.07
C GLY A 187 -12.52 -0.99 -21.63
N ARG A 188 -13.49 -1.38 -22.47
CA ARG A 188 -14.41 -2.51 -22.24
C ARG A 188 -13.72 -3.88 -22.19
N ASP A 189 -12.56 -4.03 -22.84
CA ASP A 189 -11.86 -5.31 -22.99
C ASP A 189 -10.82 -5.55 -21.86
N GLY A 190 -10.64 -4.59 -20.95
CA GLY A 190 -9.68 -4.68 -19.84
C GLY A 190 -9.95 -5.82 -18.87
N VAL A 191 -11.22 -6.16 -18.61
CA VAL A 191 -11.63 -7.30 -17.79
C VAL A 191 -11.21 -8.61 -18.45
N GLU A 192 -11.59 -8.78 -19.72
CA GLU A 192 -11.28 -9.99 -20.49
C GLU A 192 -9.77 -10.21 -20.63
N ALA A 193 -9.02 -9.18 -20.97
CA ALA A 193 -7.56 -9.24 -21.03
C ALA A 193 -6.96 -9.72 -19.71
N THR A 194 -7.45 -9.21 -18.57
CA THR A 194 -6.97 -9.61 -17.24
C THR A 194 -7.30 -11.06 -16.93
N ILE A 195 -8.51 -11.51 -17.23
CA ILE A 195 -8.95 -12.91 -17.01
C ILE A 195 -8.09 -13.88 -17.81
N ARG A 196 -7.85 -13.62 -19.11
CA ARG A 196 -7.00 -14.47 -19.96
C ARG A 196 -5.57 -14.56 -19.45
N LEU A 197 -4.99 -13.46 -18.97
CA LEU A 197 -3.65 -13.45 -18.34
C LEU A 197 -3.61 -14.26 -17.03
N PHE A 198 -4.67 -14.22 -16.26
CA PHE A 198 -4.79 -15.01 -15.04
C PHE A 198 -5.00 -16.51 -15.31
N GLU A 199 -5.65 -16.88 -16.40
CA GLU A 199 -5.73 -18.27 -16.82
C GLU A 199 -4.36 -18.86 -17.17
N ILE A 200 -3.47 -18.06 -17.76
CA ILE A 200 -2.07 -18.45 -17.95
C ILE A 200 -1.42 -18.82 -16.63
N LEU A 201 -1.57 -17.96 -15.59
CA LEU A 201 -1.03 -18.24 -14.26
C LEU A 201 -1.64 -19.51 -13.65
N ALA A 202 -2.95 -19.68 -13.76
CA ALA A 202 -3.67 -20.82 -13.21
C ALA A 202 -3.20 -22.16 -13.83
N GLN A 203 -2.76 -22.14 -15.10
CA GLN A 203 -2.17 -23.30 -15.78
C GLN A 203 -0.75 -23.64 -15.28
N ARG A 204 0.03 -22.64 -14.78
CA ARG A 204 1.38 -22.83 -14.24
C ARG A 204 1.37 -23.20 -12.75
N GLY A 205 0.20 -23.20 -12.14
CA GLY A 205 0.00 -23.64 -10.77
C GLY A 205 -0.15 -22.50 -9.75
N ARG A 206 -0.62 -22.87 -8.57
CA ARG A 206 -1.10 -21.96 -7.53
C ARG A 206 -0.08 -20.92 -7.02
N PHE A 207 1.20 -21.13 -7.24
CA PHE A 207 2.24 -20.20 -6.74
C PHE A 207 2.84 -19.34 -7.84
N ALA A 208 2.40 -19.50 -9.10
CA ALA A 208 2.92 -18.76 -10.23
C ALA A 208 2.64 -17.25 -10.09
N ARG A 209 3.56 -16.44 -10.57
CA ARG A 209 3.47 -14.98 -10.69
C ARG A 209 3.84 -14.59 -12.13
N LEU A 210 3.14 -13.63 -12.73
CA LEU A 210 3.42 -13.26 -14.12
C LEU A 210 4.87 -12.80 -14.33
N ARG A 211 5.44 -12.10 -13.37
CA ARG A 211 6.87 -11.73 -13.41
C ARG A 211 7.78 -12.96 -13.58
N ASP A 212 7.52 -14.00 -12.79
CA ASP A 212 8.38 -15.18 -12.77
C ASP A 212 8.15 -16.04 -14.05
N VAL A 213 6.90 -16.12 -14.53
CA VAL A 213 6.55 -16.77 -15.79
C VAL A 213 7.23 -16.10 -16.97
N VAL A 214 7.15 -14.77 -17.05
CA VAL A 214 7.79 -14.01 -18.15
C VAL A 214 9.31 -14.09 -18.10
N ALA A 215 9.90 -14.09 -16.90
CA ALA A 215 11.35 -14.27 -16.75
C ALA A 215 11.83 -15.66 -17.20
N ALA A 216 11.02 -16.71 -16.99
CA ALA A 216 11.38 -18.09 -17.32
C ALA A 216 11.00 -18.48 -18.76
N GLU A 217 9.84 -18.06 -19.27
CA GLU A 217 9.23 -18.54 -20.52
C GLU A 217 9.17 -17.45 -21.60
N GLY A 218 9.46 -16.19 -21.26
CA GLY A 218 9.33 -15.03 -22.16
C GLY A 218 7.89 -14.51 -22.24
N ILE A 219 7.70 -13.52 -23.13
CA ILE A 219 6.45 -12.74 -23.24
C ILE A 219 5.44 -13.33 -24.25
N ALA A 220 5.83 -14.36 -25.03
CA ALA A 220 5.04 -14.85 -26.15
C ALA A 220 3.64 -15.33 -25.75
N ALA A 221 3.53 -16.13 -24.69
CA ALA A 221 2.24 -16.65 -24.23
C ALA A 221 1.31 -15.54 -23.67
N PRO A 222 1.75 -14.62 -22.79
CA PRO A 222 0.94 -13.47 -22.38
C PRO A 222 0.49 -12.59 -23.55
N ARG A 223 1.39 -12.31 -24.52
CA ARG A 223 1.04 -11.48 -25.70
C ARG A 223 0.03 -12.17 -26.59
N SER A 224 0.20 -13.46 -26.86
CA SER A 224 -0.75 -14.24 -27.68
C SER A 224 -2.15 -14.30 -27.05
N ALA A 225 -2.24 -14.39 -25.73
CA ALA A 225 -3.52 -14.48 -25.02
C ALA A 225 -4.41 -13.24 -25.18
N VAL A 226 -3.83 -12.08 -25.47
CA VAL A 226 -4.56 -10.81 -25.62
C VAL A 226 -4.46 -10.22 -27.03
N ALA A 227 -3.82 -10.93 -27.97
CA ALA A 227 -3.50 -10.40 -29.30
C ALA A 227 -4.71 -9.89 -30.08
N ASP A 228 -5.84 -10.60 -30.01
CA ASP A 228 -7.11 -10.23 -30.67
C ASP A 228 -7.84 -9.05 -30.02
N LEU A 229 -7.44 -8.65 -28.81
CA LEU A 229 -7.99 -7.50 -28.08
C LEU A 229 -7.14 -6.24 -28.30
N ILE A 230 -5.90 -6.36 -28.78
CA ILE A 230 -4.98 -5.24 -28.96
C ILE A 230 -5.47 -4.34 -30.11
N ILE A 231 -5.71 -3.08 -29.79
CA ILE A 231 -6.08 -2.03 -30.75
C ILE A 231 -4.90 -1.12 -31.10
N HIS A 232 -3.81 -1.16 -30.31
CA HIS A 232 -2.60 -0.39 -30.54
C HIS A 232 -1.37 -1.13 -29.99
N ASP A 233 -0.36 -1.35 -30.83
CA ASP A 233 0.87 -2.07 -30.50
C ASP A 233 1.85 -1.16 -29.73
N GLY A 234 1.78 -1.27 -28.44
CA GLY A 234 2.73 -0.67 -27.50
C GLY A 234 2.38 0.75 -27.07
N PRO A 235 2.54 1.06 -25.81
CA PRO A 235 2.48 2.43 -25.37
C PRO A 235 3.68 3.17 -25.93
N ALA A 236 3.46 4.34 -26.47
CA ALA A 236 4.46 5.38 -26.29
C ALA A 236 4.70 5.41 -24.77
N ARG A 237 5.92 5.11 -24.30
CA ARG A 237 6.25 5.12 -22.87
C ARG A 237 5.99 6.52 -22.36
N SER A 238 4.75 6.79 -21.92
CA SER A 238 4.50 7.98 -21.16
C SER A 238 5.35 7.87 -19.91
N GLN A 239 6.13 8.90 -19.63
CA GLN A 239 7.02 8.88 -18.47
C GLN A 239 6.22 8.58 -17.22
N PRO A 240 6.73 7.76 -16.28
CA PRO A 240 6.05 7.47 -15.01
C PRO A 240 5.67 8.79 -14.33
N ARG A 241 4.40 8.93 -13.98
CA ARG A 241 3.91 10.11 -13.27
C ARG A 241 3.87 9.78 -11.79
N PHE A 242 4.90 10.18 -11.04
CA PHE A 242 4.88 10.06 -9.59
C PHE A 242 4.34 11.36 -9.00
N ARG A 243 3.04 11.42 -8.70
CA ARG A 243 2.53 12.34 -7.71
C ARG A 243 2.42 11.63 -6.37
N ASP A 244 2.87 12.32 -5.35
CA ASP A 244 2.85 11.81 -3.98
C ASP A 244 1.42 11.77 -3.44
N ALA A 245 1.12 10.83 -2.54
CA ALA A 245 -0.18 10.78 -1.87
C ALA A 245 -0.39 11.94 -0.88
N ILE A 246 0.64 12.72 -0.57
CA ILE A 246 0.61 13.82 0.39
C ILE A 246 0.41 15.15 -0.33
N GLY A 247 -0.51 15.97 0.15
CA GLY A 247 -0.79 17.29 -0.38
C GLY A 247 -2.20 17.45 -0.92
N ILE A 248 -2.44 18.54 -1.63
CA ILE A 248 -3.75 18.94 -2.13
C ILE A 248 -3.97 18.44 -3.57
N TYR A 249 -5.18 18.00 -3.86
CA TYR A 249 -5.64 17.55 -5.17
C TYR A 249 -6.96 18.18 -5.56
N PRO A 250 -7.11 18.77 -6.76
CA PRO A 250 -8.39 19.23 -7.26
C PRO A 250 -9.30 18.03 -7.61
N LEU A 251 -10.59 18.15 -7.30
CA LEU A 251 -11.63 17.20 -7.64
C LEU A 251 -12.55 17.75 -8.76
N ARG A 252 -13.32 16.84 -9.40
CA ARG A 252 -14.19 17.18 -10.55
C ARG A 252 -15.28 18.21 -10.24
N ASP A 253 -15.75 18.24 -9.00
CA ASP A 253 -16.84 19.12 -8.52
C ASP A 253 -16.36 20.50 -8.05
N GLY A 254 -15.09 20.83 -8.31
CA GLY A 254 -14.47 22.08 -7.84
C GLY A 254 -14.06 22.03 -6.37
N MET A 255 -14.27 20.90 -5.70
CA MET A 255 -13.76 20.65 -4.35
C MET A 255 -12.30 20.17 -4.40
N PHE A 256 -11.75 19.89 -3.25
CA PHE A 256 -10.38 19.41 -3.10
C PHE A 256 -10.32 18.17 -2.22
N ALA A 257 -9.28 17.38 -2.41
CA ALA A 257 -8.87 16.37 -1.48
C ALA A 257 -7.51 16.74 -0.89
N TYR A 258 -7.24 16.30 0.34
CA TYR A 258 -5.94 16.47 0.98
C TYR A 258 -5.40 15.13 1.49
N GLY A 259 -4.23 14.76 1.02
CA GLY A 259 -3.54 13.55 1.45
C GLY A 259 -2.62 13.81 2.64
N VAL A 260 -2.72 12.97 3.66
CA VAL A 260 -1.84 12.96 4.83
C VAL A 260 -1.15 11.61 4.98
N GLY A 261 0.11 11.61 5.37
CA GLY A 261 0.89 10.39 5.60
C GLY A 261 0.89 9.97 7.06
N LEU A 262 0.91 8.68 7.29
CA LEU A 262 1.16 8.12 8.61
C LEU A 262 2.66 7.96 8.80
N ALA A 263 3.22 8.62 9.82
CA ALA A 263 4.62 8.47 10.15
C ALA A 263 4.94 6.98 10.38
N PHE A 264 5.95 6.48 9.68
CA PHE A 264 6.37 5.07 9.74
C PHE A 264 5.29 4.06 9.31
N GLY A 265 4.15 4.54 8.75
CA GLY A 265 3.07 3.72 8.22
C GLY A 265 1.99 3.32 9.21
N HIS A 266 1.98 3.85 10.41
CA HIS A 266 1.01 3.52 11.45
C HIS A 266 0.65 4.73 12.33
N ALA A 267 -0.53 4.65 12.95
CA ALA A 267 -0.94 5.57 14.01
C ALA A 267 -1.77 4.80 15.05
N ASP A 268 -1.85 5.34 16.26
CA ASP A 268 -2.83 4.84 17.21
C ASP A 268 -4.24 5.31 16.83
N ALA A 269 -5.22 4.50 17.19
CA ALA A 269 -6.61 4.72 16.82
C ALA A 269 -7.20 6.03 17.42
N THR A 270 -6.63 6.54 18.52
CA THR A 270 -7.07 7.80 19.13
C THR A 270 -6.59 8.98 18.28
N SER A 271 -5.33 8.97 17.82
CA SER A 271 -4.81 9.98 16.90
C SER A 271 -5.57 9.99 15.56
N LEU A 272 -5.93 8.82 15.04
CA LEU A 272 -6.74 8.70 13.84
C LEU A 272 -8.18 9.21 14.04
N GLN A 273 -8.77 8.97 15.20
CA GLN A 273 -10.08 9.54 15.54
C GLN A 273 -10.02 11.08 15.59
N ARG A 274 -8.99 11.65 16.22
CA ARG A 274 -8.79 13.12 16.21
C ARG A 274 -8.57 13.67 14.79
N LEU A 275 -7.89 12.92 13.93
CA LEU A 275 -7.77 13.30 12.50
C LEU A 275 -9.15 13.32 11.82
N THR A 276 -10.02 12.36 12.14
CA THR A 276 -11.39 12.32 11.63
C THR A 276 -12.20 13.51 12.12
N GLU A 277 -12.10 13.87 13.40
CA GLU A 277 -12.75 15.05 13.98
C GLU A 277 -12.27 16.36 13.31
N ALA A 278 -10.97 16.47 13.01
CA ALA A 278 -10.42 17.59 12.25
C ALA A 278 -10.94 17.64 10.81
N ALA A 279 -11.13 16.48 10.18
CA ALA A 279 -11.71 16.37 8.84
C ALA A 279 -13.19 16.78 8.83
N GLU A 280 -13.97 16.36 9.83
CA GLU A 280 -15.37 16.77 10.03
C GLU A 280 -15.49 18.29 10.22
N ALA A 281 -14.65 18.86 11.09
CA ALA A 281 -14.60 20.31 11.33
C ALA A 281 -14.24 21.10 10.06
N ALA A 282 -13.47 20.51 9.15
CA ALA A 282 -13.14 21.07 7.84
C ALA A 282 -14.24 20.87 6.78
N GLY A 283 -15.33 20.17 7.11
CA GLY A 283 -16.45 19.90 6.21
C GLY A 283 -16.22 18.76 5.22
N ALA A 284 -15.28 17.88 5.49
CA ALA A 284 -15.00 16.73 4.63
C ALA A 284 -16.16 15.73 4.61
N SER A 285 -16.39 15.07 3.48
CA SER A 285 -17.41 14.03 3.33
C SER A 285 -16.92 12.61 3.68
N GLY A 286 -15.61 12.39 3.77
CA GLY A 286 -15.04 11.09 4.07
C GLY A 286 -13.55 11.01 3.80
N MET A 287 -13.03 9.79 3.86
CA MET A 287 -11.62 9.53 3.60
C MET A 287 -11.39 8.29 2.76
N ARG A 288 -10.22 8.20 2.12
CA ARG A 288 -9.78 7.06 1.33
C ARG A 288 -8.39 6.62 1.75
N ALA A 289 -8.17 5.33 1.86
CA ALA A 289 -6.82 4.79 2.04
C ALA A 289 -6.05 4.87 0.71
N ALA A 290 -4.79 5.28 0.76
CA ALA A 290 -3.97 5.50 -0.42
C ALA A 290 -2.63 4.75 -0.34
N PRO A 291 -2.05 4.36 -1.49
CA PRO A 291 -0.66 3.92 -1.56
C PRO A 291 0.29 4.94 -0.91
N GLY A 292 1.45 4.47 -0.49
CA GLY A 292 2.43 5.35 0.19
C GLY A 292 2.16 5.56 1.68
N ARG A 293 1.29 4.71 2.30
CA ARG A 293 0.95 4.80 3.74
C ARG A 293 0.21 6.09 4.10
N ALA A 294 -0.75 6.45 3.27
CA ALA A 294 -1.47 7.70 3.36
C ALA A 294 -2.98 7.50 3.48
N LEU A 295 -3.64 8.52 4.01
CA LEU A 295 -5.08 8.72 3.98
C LEU A 295 -5.37 10.00 3.20
N ILE A 296 -6.39 9.98 2.37
CA ILE A 296 -6.84 11.14 1.58
C ILE A 296 -8.22 11.56 2.10
N ILE A 297 -8.32 12.77 2.58
CA ILE A 297 -9.56 13.41 3.02
C ILE A 297 -10.21 14.07 1.82
N VAL A 298 -11.50 13.87 1.60
CA VAL A 298 -12.19 14.29 0.37
C VAL A 298 -13.30 15.28 0.62
N ALA A 299 -13.64 16.07 -0.41
CA ALA A 299 -14.67 17.09 -0.44
C ALA A 299 -14.40 18.30 0.49
N LEU A 300 -13.17 18.82 0.45
CA LEU A 300 -12.77 20.06 1.13
C LEU A 300 -12.88 21.23 0.16
N THR A 301 -13.11 22.44 0.68
CA THR A 301 -12.81 23.67 -0.07
C THR A 301 -11.30 23.91 -0.04
N GLN A 302 -10.79 24.78 -0.91
CA GLN A 302 -9.36 25.14 -0.88
C GLN A 302 -8.94 25.70 0.47
N GLN A 303 -9.79 26.53 1.09
CA GLN A 303 -9.53 27.13 2.39
C GLN A 303 -9.52 26.10 3.50
N THR A 304 -10.52 25.21 3.56
CA THR A 304 -10.62 24.19 4.62
C THR A 304 -9.58 23.08 4.46
N ALA A 305 -9.11 22.80 3.23
CA ALA A 305 -7.97 21.91 3.00
C ALA A 305 -6.68 22.44 3.66
N SER A 306 -6.43 23.75 3.58
CA SER A 306 -5.29 24.39 4.24
C SER A 306 -5.40 24.34 5.77
N SER A 307 -6.59 24.64 6.31
CA SER A 307 -6.84 24.57 7.76
C SER A 307 -6.73 23.13 8.29
N PHE A 308 -7.25 22.15 7.55
CA PHE A 308 -7.11 20.73 7.86
C PHE A 308 -5.64 20.31 7.89
N ALA A 309 -4.82 20.76 6.93
CA ALA A 309 -3.40 20.43 6.88
C ALA A 309 -2.66 20.89 8.15
N VAL A 310 -2.98 22.09 8.66
CA VAL A 310 -2.41 22.59 9.92
C VAL A 310 -2.82 21.70 11.09
N ALA A 311 -4.11 21.41 11.25
CA ALA A 311 -4.61 20.55 12.32
C ALA A 311 -4.01 19.12 12.23
N ALA A 312 -3.89 18.55 11.04
CA ALA A 312 -3.27 17.24 10.85
C ALA A 312 -1.76 17.24 11.22
N ALA A 313 -1.04 18.34 10.93
CA ALA A 313 0.36 18.48 11.32
C ALA A 313 0.53 18.54 12.84
N GLU A 314 -0.35 19.27 13.55
CA GLU A 314 -0.38 19.34 15.01
C GLU A 314 -0.66 17.98 15.66
N LEU A 315 -1.43 17.14 14.99
CA LEU A 315 -1.67 15.75 15.40
C LEU A 315 -0.51 14.80 15.06
N GLY A 316 0.56 15.28 14.44
CA GLY A 316 1.76 14.52 14.10
C GLY A 316 1.72 13.81 12.75
N PHE A 317 0.66 13.99 11.94
CA PHE A 317 0.60 13.42 10.59
C PHE A 317 1.56 14.16 9.64
N ILE A 318 1.95 13.47 8.59
CA ILE A 318 2.80 14.02 7.54
C ILE A 318 1.90 14.77 6.55
N VAL A 319 2.12 16.07 6.39
CA VAL A 319 1.34 16.95 5.50
C VAL A 319 2.16 17.48 4.32
N ARG A 320 3.44 17.15 4.26
CA ARG A 320 4.36 17.57 3.19
C ARG A 320 5.05 16.38 2.57
N ALA A 321 5.22 16.41 1.25
CA ALA A 321 5.84 15.32 0.50
C ALA A 321 7.34 15.15 0.83
N ASP A 322 8.01 16.23 1.25
CA ASP A 322 9.43 16.27 1.61
C ASP A 322 9.73 15.94 3.09
N ASP A 323 8.73 15.49 3.86
CA ASP A 323 8.92 15.13 5.27
C ASP A 323 9.88 13.93 5.42
N PRO A 324 10.98 14.07 6.20
CA PRO A 324 12.00 13.02 6.33
C PRO A 324 11.46 11.72 6.94
N ARG A 325 10.40 11.76 7.74
CA ARG A 325 9.77 10.56 8.32
C ARG A 325 9.23 9.59 7.27
N ARG A 326 9.02 10.03 6.03
CA ARG A 326 8.56 9.18 4.92
C ARG A 326 9.63 8.22 4.39
N HIS A 327 10.87 8.55 4.61
CA HIS A 327 12.01 7.75 4.17
C HIS A 327 12.42 6.69 5.19
N VAL A 328 11.84 6.73 6.39
CA VAL A 328 12.06 5.73 7.44
C VAL A 328 10.85 4.81 7.54
N ILE A 329 11.08 3.52 7.43
CA ILE A 329 10.06 2.48 7.50
C ILE A 329 10.33 1.65 8.75
N ALA A 330 9.36 1.52 9.65
CA ALA A 330 9.50 0.72 10.86
C ALA A 330 8.41 -0.34 11.01
N CYS A 331 8.75 -1.49 11.55
CA CYS A 331 7.78 -2.51 11.95
C CYS A 331 7.23 -2.23 13.36
N ALA A 332 6.33 -3.09 13.85
CA ALA A 332 5.76 -2.98 15.20
C ALA A 332 6.82 -2.91 16.30
N GLY A 333 7.88 -3.74 16.23
CA GLY A 333 8.97 -3.74 17.21
C GLY A 333 8.55 -4.21 18.61
N ALA A 334 9.52 -4.30 19.51
CA ALA A 334 9.30 -4.56 20.92
C ALA A 334 8.70 -3.31 21.61
N PRO A 335 7.93 -3.43 22.71
CA PRO A 335 7.49 -4.69 23.33
C PRO A 335 6.25 -5.29 22.66
N ILE A 336 5.66 -4.62 21.65
CA ILE A 336 4.39 -4.99 21.03
C ILE A 336 4.50 -6.32 20.30
N CYS A 337 5.61 -6.55 19.58
CA CYS A 337 5.86 -7.77 18.84
C CYS A 337 6.79 -8.70 19.63
N ALA A 338 6.29 -9.85 20.08
CA ALA A 338 7.05 -10.85 20.83
C ALA A 338 8.26 -11.45 20.05
N SER A 339 8.31 -11.24 18.72
CA SER A 339 9.45 -11.69 17.91
C SER A 339 10.53 -10.63 17.72
N ALA A 340 10.36 -9.46 18.31
CA ALA A 340 11.27 -8.33 18.10
C ALA A 340 12.26 -8.18 19.22
N ASP A 341 13.53 -7.97 18.86
CA ASP A 341 14.63 -7.73 19.80
C ASP A 341 14.82 -6.23 20.10
N ILE A 342 14.31 -5.34 19.24
CA ILE A 342 14.41 -3.88 19.42
C ILE A 342 13.06 -3.19 19.30
N ALA A 343 12.95 -2.03 19.94
CA ALA A 343 11.74 -1.17 19.92
C ALA A 343 11.70 -0.30 18.64
N ALA A 344 11.50 -0.93 17.48
CA ALA A 344 11.60 -0.28 16.16
C ALA A 344 10.77 1.00 16.07
N ARG A 345 9.55 1.04 16.61
CA ARG A 345 8.66 2.23 16.61
C ARG A 345 9.21 3.38 17.46
N ALA A 346 9.82 3.07 18.61
CA ALA A 346 10.39 4.09 19.46
C ALA A 346 11.71 4.66 18.89
N ILE A 347 12.44 3.84 18.15
CA ILE A 347 13.70 4.22 17.52
C ILE A 347 13.49 5.02 16.24
N ALA A 348 12.44 4.72 15.46
CA ALA A 348 12.19 5.33 14.15
C ALA A 348 12.13 6.87 14.17
N PRO A 349 11.46 7.55 15.13
CA PRO A 349 11.47 9.01 15.21
C PRO A 349 12.88 9.58 15.47
N LEU A 350 13.69 8.91 16.30
CA LEU A 350 15.05 9.34 16.62
C LEU A 350 15.95 9.26 15.40
N ILE A 351 15.83 8.18 14.62
CA ILE A 351 16.58 8.03 13.38
C ILE A 351 16.10 9.07 12.36
N ALA A 352 14.79 9.23 12.16
CA ALA A 352 14.26 10.21 11.23
C ALA A 352 14.75 11.63 11.53
N ALA A 353 14.78 12.03 12.80
CA ALA A 353 15.31 13.32 13.22
C ALA A 353 16.81 13.45 12.95
N ALA A 354 17.58 12.40 13.24
CA ALA A 354 19.03 12.40 13.05
C ALA A 354 19.46 12.46 11.58
N VAL A 355 18.69 11.83 10.69
CA VAL A 355 18.99 11.79 9.24
C VAL A 355 18.33 12.91 8.44
N ALA A 356 17.37 13.65 9.03
CA ALA A 356 16.59 14.68 8.34
C ALA A 356 17.45 15.65 7.48
N PRO A 357 18.60 16.17 7.98
CA PRO A 357 19.45 17.07 7.19
C PRO A 357 20.10 16.41 5.97
N HIS A 358 20.09 15.09 5.91
CA HIS A 358 20.80 14.29 4.91
C HIS A 358 19.86 13.55 3.94
N LEU A 359 18.54 13.59 4.17
CA LEU A 359 17.56 12.96 3.29
C LEU A 359 17.17 13.87 2.12
N ASP A 360 17.32 13.36 0.91
CA ASP A 360 16.91 14.02 -0.35
C ASP A 360 15.78 13.28 -1.07
N GLY A 361 15.29 12.20 -0.50
CA GLY A 361 14.25 11.36 -1.08
C GLY A 361 14.73 10.20 -1.93
N SER A 362 16.03 10.12 -2.23
CA SER A 362 16.60 9.10 -3.12
C SER A 362 16.63 7.70 -2.51
N PHE A 363 16.62 7.57 -1.19
CA PHE A 363 16.74 6.28 -0.51
C PHE A 363 15.79 6.11 0.68
N LYS A 364 15.67 4.86 1.12
CA LYS A 364 14.85 4.46 2.27
C LYS A 364 15.69 3.77 3.33
N ILE A 365 15.33 4.01 4.59
CA ILE A 365 15.89 3.32 5.75
C ILE A 365 14.81 2.40 6.31
N HIS A 366 15.12 1.12 6.44
CA HIS A 366 14.22 0.13 7.02
C HIS A 366 14.66 -0.25 8.42
N ILE A 367 13.78 -0.11 9.41
CA ILE A 367 14.01 -0.51 10.80
C ILE A 367 13.15 -1.72 11.12
N SER A 368 13.76 -2.87 11.25
CA SER A 368 13.10 -4.13 11.57
C SER A 368 13.43 -4.58 12.97
N GLY A 369 12.41 -4.91 13.76
CA GLY A 369 12.58 -5.45 15.12
C GLY A 369 13.27 -6.82 15.16
N CYS A 370 13.31 -7.54 14.05
CA CYS A 370 13.94 -8.87 13.90
C CYS A 370 14.19 -9.20 12.43
N ALA A 371 14.79 -10.34 12.13
CA ALA A 371 15.11 -10.80 10.78
C ALA A 371 13.89 -11.10 9.85
N LYS A 372 12.64 -10.96 10.31
CA LYS A 372 11.44 -11.22 9.48
C LYS A 372 11.18 -10.16 8.41
N GLY A 373 11.58 -8.90 8.61
CA GLY A 373 11.41 -7.82 7.64
C GLY A 373 9.97 -7.47 7.29
N CYS A 374 9.04 -7.53 8.26
CA CYS A 374 7.59 -7.45 7.99
C CYS A 374 7.14 -6.13 7.36
N ALA A 375 7.77 -5.01 7.69
CA ALA A 375 7.38 -3.68 7.19
C ALA A 375 7.92 -3.40 5.78
N HIS A 376 9.08 -3.97 5.42
CA HIS A 376 9.71 -3.79 4.12
C HIS A 376 10.57 -5.01 3.76
N PRO A 377 10.01 -6.00 3.05
CA PRO A 377 10.74 -7.23 2.72
C PRO A 377 11.76 -7.08 1.58
N ALA A 378 11.71 -5.97 0.84
CA ALA A 378 12.66 -5.66 -0.23
C ALA A 378 13.95 -5.06 0.33
N PRO A 379 15.07 -5.06 -0.44
CA PRO A 379 16.26 -4.30 -0.09
C PRO A 379 15.96 -2.82 0.13
N ALA A 380 16.69 -2.20 1.07
CA ALA A 380 16.71 -0.76 1.31
C ALA A 380 18.17 -0.30 1.36
N ALA A 381 18.44 0.97 1.07
CA ALA A 381 19.80 1.52 1.12
C ALA A 381 20.45 1.28 2.49
N LEU A 382 19.66 1.36 3.56
CA LEU A 382 20.08 0.92 4.89
C LEU A 382 18.96 0.14 5.58
N THR A 383 19.25 -1.09 6.01
CA THR A 383 18.36 -1.90 6.83
C THR A 383 18.97 -2.11 8.21
N VAL A 384 18.23 -1.72 9.24
CA VAL A 384 18.53 -1.96 10.65
C VAL A 384 17.74 -3.19 11.10
N VAL A 385 18.41 -4.18 11.63
CA VAL A 385 17.80 -5.45 12.09
C VAL A 385 18.06 -5.63 13.58
N GLY A 386 17.01 -5.75 14.38
CA GLY A 386 17.12 -6.12 15.78
C GLY A 386 17.64 -7.55 15.93
N THR A 387 18.60 -7.72 16.84
CA THR A 387 19.15 -9.00 17.25
C THR A 387 19.31 -9.02 18.77
N SER A 388 19.50 -10.19 19.37
CA SER A 388 19.76 -10.34 20.80
C SER A 388 21.04 -9.65 21.27
N SER A 389 21.97 -9.33 20.34
CA SER A 389 23.25 -8.65 20.63
C SER A 389 23.24 -7.15 20.28
N GLY A 390 22.11 -6.60 19.80
CA GLY A 390 21.98 -5.19 19.40
C GLY A 390 21.33 -4.99 18.05
N CYS A 391 21.80 -4.00 17.30
CA CYS A 391 21.28 -3.63 15.98
C CYS A 391 22.29 -4.00 14.89
N ALA A 392 21.95 -4.93 14.02
CA ALA A 392 22.73 -5.26 12.84
C ALA A 392 22.39 -4.29 11.69
N LEU A 393 23.39 -3.74 11.00
CA LEU A 393 23.29 -2.80 9.90
C LEU A 393 23.63 -3.50 8.59
N VAL A 394 22.70 -3.41 7.62
CA VAL A 394 22.84 -3.99 6.28
C VAL A 394 22.74 -2.86 5.25
N ALA A 395 23.77 -2.68 4.44
CA ALA A 395 23.77 -1.71 3.34
C ALA A 395 23.19 -2.36 2.08
N ASP A 396 22.40 -1.62 1.30
CA ASP A 396 21.78 -2.02 0.02
C ASP A 396 21.14 -3.42 0.05
N GLY A 397 20.52 -3.74 1.21
CA GLY A 397 20.05 -5.10 1.47
C GLY A 397 18.77 -5.17 2.31
N SER A 398 18.30 -6.38 2.46
CA SER A 398 17.14 -6.76 3.26
C SER A 398 17.56 -7.28 4.64
N THR A 399 16.59 -7.62 5.48
CA THR A 399 16.86 -8.24 6.80
C THR A 399 17.51 -9.63 6.74
N ARG A 400 17.69 -10.20 5.56
CA ARG A 400 18.24 -11.55 5.35
C ARG A 400 19.69 -11.53 4.87
N ASP A 401 20.17 -10.35 4.51
CA ASP A 401 21.52 -10.17 3.99
C ASP A 401 22.52 -9.99 5.13
N ALA A 402 23.80 -10.21 4.84
CA ALA A 402 24.85 -10.14 5.84
C ALA A 402 25.05 -8.70 6.36
N PRO A 403 25.08 -8.47 7.67
CA PRO A 403 25.36 -7.15 8.21
C PRO A 403 26.84 -6.79 8.06
N PHE A 404 27.13 -5.53 7.79
CA PHE A 404 28.49 -5.01 7.78
C PHE A 404 28.95 -4.50 9.17
N LYS A 405 27.99 -4.23 10.08
CA LYS A 405 28.26 -3.73 11.42
C LYS A 405 27.15 -4.15 12.40
N ILE A 406 27.51 -4.36 13.66
CA ILE A 406 26.57 -4.51 14.79
C ILE A 406 26.90 -3.44 15.82
N ILE A 407 25.87 -2.75 16.31
CA ILE A 407 26.00 -1.64 17.27
C ILE A 407 24.91 -1.73 18.33
N THR A 408 25.08 -0.98 19.42
CA THR A 408 24.04 -0.88 20.44
C THR A 408 22.89 0.02 19.99
N THR A 409 21.71 -0.13 20.59
CA THR A 409 20.54 0.70 20.28
C THR A 409 20.80 2.19 20.57
N ASN A 410 21.59 2.51 21.57
CA ASN A 410 21.89 3.90 21.96
C ASN A 410 22.80 4.60 20.92
N GLU A 411 23.69 3.87 20.27
CA GLU A 411 24.58 4.41 19.23
C GLU A 411 23.85 4.58 17.88
N LEU A 412 22.71 3.93 17.72
CA LEU A 412 22.07 3.77 16.43
C LEU A 412 21.72 5.09 15.71
N PRO A 413 21.11 6.13 16.34
CA PRO A 413 20.78 7.37 15.64
C PRO A 413 22.02 8.08 15.08
N ALA A 414 23.09 8.17 15.85
CA ALA A 414 24.33 8.81 15.44
C ALA A 414 25.04 8.03 14.32
N ALA A 415 25.13 6.71 14.46
CA ALA A 415 25.76 5.84 13.46
C ALA A 415 24.98 5.86 12.12
N VAL A 416 23.66 5.84 12.16
CA VAL A 416 22.83 5.93 10.95
C VAL A 416 22.98 7.28 10.28
N ALA A 417 23.04 8.39 11.03
CA ALA A 417 23.28 9.72 10.47
C ALA A 417 24.66 9.84 9.79
N GLU A 418 25.68 9.22 10.35
CA GLU A 418 27.03 9.17 9.76
C GLU A 418 27.04 8.38 8.44
N ILE A 419 26.42 7.19 8.41
CA ILE A 419 26.32 6.34 7.23
C ILE A 419 25.57 7.06 6.10
N VAL A 420 24.43 7.67 6.43
CA VAL A 420 23.60 8.41 5.45
C VAL A 420 24.33 9.62 4.88
N ARG A 421 25.15 10.28 5.66
CA ARG A 421 26.04 11.36 5.19
C ARG A 421 27.06 10.85 4.17
N GLY A 422 27.58 9.63 4.36
CA GLY A 422 28.49 8.96 3.42
C GLY A 422 27.86 8.67 2.06
N PHE A 423 26.61 8.26 2.02
CA PHE A 423 25.89 8.00 0.73
C PHE A 423 25.83 9.22 -0.18
N LYS A 424 25.76 10.43 0.36
CA LYS A 424 25.80 11.68 -0.45
C LYS A 424 27.16 12.02 -1.03
N SER A 425 28.22 11.66 -0.36
CA SER A 425 29.58 11.94 -0.85
C SER A 425 29.97 11.09 -2.05
N GLU A 426 29.39 9.87 -2.16
CA GLU A 426 29.66 8.96 -3.29
C GLU A 426 28.80 9.27 -4.52
N SER A 427 27.57 9.79 -4.34
CA SER A 427 26.67 10.18 -5.45
C SER A 427 26.99 11.53 -6.09
N GLY A 428 27.87 12.32 -5.50
CA GLY A 428 28.33 13.62 -6.02
C GLY A 428 29.53 13.57 -6.97
N HIS A 429 29.99 12.37 -7.38
CA HIS A 429 31.19 12.18 -8.20
C HIS A 429 30.90 11.40 -9.51
N VAL A 430 29.69 11.55 -10.09
CA VAL A 430 29.40 11.05 -11.46
C VAL A 430 28.88 12.19 -12.32
#